data_cddd05825140f457ecbee73cac7a2a8a
#
_entry.id   cddd05825140f457ecbee73cac7a2a8a
#
_cell.length_a   1.000
_cell.length_b   1.000
_cell.length_c   1.000
_cell.angle_alpha   90.00
_cell.angle_beta   90.00
_cell.angle_gamma   90.00
#
_symmetry.space_group_name_H-M   'P 1'
#
loop_
_entity.id
_entity.type
_entity.pdbx_description
1 polymer ?
#
loop_
_entity_poly.entity_id
_entity_poly.type
_entity_poly.pdbx_seq_one_letter_code
_entity_poly.pdbx_strand_id
1 'polypeptide(L)'
;AGVRNNVIHKNWNEMSKEDFDQIADCGYEMASYRKPEFEAEDAFTSLYFMNVKMTEKELREAAEKILSDPECGRVFRMKGFMRVDSDSEDGSGLSSAWAECDRRQWIELNATKNEITIRPLHVGQEVLIVIGEELHEEKIKSYLKI
;
A
#
# COMPACT_ATOMS: atom_id res chain seq x y z
N ALA A 1 0.06 15.42 -37.86
CA ALA A 1 -0.63 15.99 -36.71
C ALA A 1 0.23 15.73 -35.50
N GLY A 2 0.87 16.80 -34.94
CA GLY A 2 1.74 16.67 -33.79
C GLY A 2 0.90 16.40 -32.54
N VAL A 3 1.20 15.32 -31.85
CA VAL A 3 0.71 15.08 -30.49
C VAL A 3 1.24 16.23 -29.65
N ARG A 4 0.36 17.08 -29.14
CA ARG A 4 0.76 18.07 -28.12
C ARG A 4 1.12 17.27 -26.87
N ASN A 5 2.41 17.28 -26.55
CA ASN A 5 2.89 16.71 -25.30
C ASN A 5 2.46 17.64 -24.13
N ASN A 6 1.28 17.40 -23.62
CA ASN A 6 0.79 18.06 -22.39
C ASN A 6 1.31 17.27 -21.15
N VAL A 7 2.58 16.92 -21.15
CA VAL A 7 3.19 16.19 -20.04
C VAL A 7 4.11 17.14 -19.29
N ILE A 8 3.85 17.29 -18.00
CA ILE A 8 4.72 18.07 -17.11
C ILE A 8 5.68 17.09 -16.43
N HIS A 9 6.98 17.22 -16.77
CA HIS A 9 8.06 16.41 -16.20
C HIS A 9 8.71 17.14 -15.01
N LYS A 10 7.95 17.30 -13.92
CA LYS A 10 8.43 17.91 -12.68
C LYS A 10 8.09 17.02 -11.51
N ASN A 11 8.92 17.07 -10.46
CA ASN A 11 8.52 16.51 -9.18
C ASN A 11 7.30 17.28 -8.66
N TRP A 12 6.35 16.58 -8.06
CA TRP A 12 5.12 17.18 -7.52
C TRP A 12 5.39 18.36 -6.57
N ASN A 13 6.46 18.25 -5.76
CA ASN A 13 6.84 19.30 -4.82
C ASN A 13 7.48 20.54 -5.47
N GLU A 14 7.82 20.46 -6.75
CA GLU A 14 8.45 21.54 -7.54
C GLU A 14 7.45 22.20 -8.51
N MET A 15 6.18 21.75 -8.48
CA MET A 15 5.14 22.29 -9.34
C MET A 15 4.76 23.71 -8.88
N SER A 16 4.71 24.62 -9.84
CA SER A 16 4.25 26.00 -9.64
C SER A 16 2.76 26.13 -9.85
N LYS A 17 2.20 27.29 -9.52
CA LYS A 17 0.80 27.58 -9.80
C LYS A 17 0.50 27.52 -11.30
N GLU A 18 1.41 27.99 -12.13
CA GLU A 18 1.29 27.96 -13.59
C GLU A 18 1.22 26.53 -14.13
N ASP A 19 1.97 25.58 -13.52
CA ASP A 19 1.90 24.18 -13.89
C ASP A 19 0.50 23.60 -13.58
N PHE A 20 -0.09 23.96 -12.44
CA PHE A 20 -1.47 23.55 -12.08
C PHE A 20 -2.51 24.20 -12.98
N ASP A 21 -2.36 25.48 -13.31
CA ASP A 21 -3.23 26.18 -14.24
C ASP A 21 -3.17 25.53 -15.63
N GLN A 22 -1.97 25.13 -16.10
CA GLN A 22 -1.80 24.38 -17.35
C GLN A 22 -2.51 23.03 -17.33
N ILE A 23 -2.46 22.30 -16.21
CA ILE A 23 -3.18 21.03 -16.05
C ILE A 23 -4.70 21.27 -16.09
N ALA A 24 -5.18 22.30 -15.40
CA ALA A 24 -6.60 22.64 -15.36
C ALA A 24 -7.13 23.07 -16.74
N ASP A 25 -6.32 23.79 -17.50
CA ASP A 25 -6.70 24.35 -18.80
C ASP A 25 -6.44 23.40 -20.00
N CYS A 26 -5.77 22.25 -19.77
CA CYS A 26 -5.45 21.32 -20.87
C CYS A 26 -6.67 20.71 -21.54
N GLY A 27 -7.84 20.78 -20.89
CA GLY A 27 -9.11 20.29 -21.40
C GLY A 27 -9.16 18.77 -21.52
N TYR A 28 -10.34 18.25 -21.82
CA TYR A 28 -10.57 16.84 -22.13
C TYR A 28 -10.84 16.69 -23.62
N GLU A 29 -9.90 16.13 -24.36
CA GLU A 29 -10.16 15.70 -25.73
C GLU A 29 -10.65 14.25 -25.72
N MET A 30 -11.86 13.99 -26.18
CA MET A 30 -12.32 12.63 -26.45
C MET A 30 -11.54 12.04 -27.60
N ALA A 31 -10.44 11.35 -27.27
CA ALA A 31 -9.77 10.49 -28.23
C ALA A 31 -10.34 9.08 -28.07
N SER A 32 -10.46 8.35 -29.18
CA SER A 32 -10.81 6.93 -29.17
C SER A 32 -9.61 6.11 -28.68
N TYR A 33 -9.35 6.16 -27.38
CA TYR A 33 -8.36 5.30 -26.77
C TYR A 33 -8.87 3.86 -26.74
N ARG A 34 -8.19 2.97 -27.42
CA ARG A 34 -8.35 1.55 -27.14
C ARG A 34 -7.60 1.28 -25.83
N LYS A 35 -8.33 0.90 -24.80
CA LYS A 35 -7.72 0.33 -23.60
C LYS A 35 -6.94 -0.90 -24.04
N PRO A 36 -5.63 -1.02 -23.72
CA PRO A 36 -4.91 -2.25 -23.96
C PRO A 36 -5.67 -3.41 -23.30
N GLU A 37 -6.03 -4.40 -24.07
CA GLU A 37 -6.57 -5.66 -23.51
C GLU A 37 -5.36 -6.42 -22.97
N PHE A 38 -5.22 -6.43 -21.66
CA PHE A 38 -4.33 -7.36 -20.98
C PHE A 38 -5.09 -8.66 -20.80
N GLU A 39 -4.52 -9.77 -21.25
CA GLU A 39 -5.05 -11.07 -20.90
C GLU A 39 -4.96 -11.21 -19.38
N ALA A 40 -6.02 -11.71 -18.74
CA ALA A 40 -6.12 -11.76 -17.27
C ALA A 40 -5.02 -12.66 -16.65
N GLU A 41 -4.41 -13.53 -17.44
CA GLU A 41 -3.33 -14.42 -17.04
C GLU A 41 -1.96 -13.74 -16.92
N ASP A 42 -1.78 -12.61 -17.62
CA ASP A 42 -0.54 -11.80 -17.54
C ASP A 42 -0.60 -10.71 -16.48
N ALA A 43 -1.74 -10.60 -15.80
CA ALA A 43 -1.95 -9.60 -14.78
C ALA A 43 -1.45 -10.10 -13.40
N PHE A 44 -0.98 -9.15 -12.59
CA PHE A 44 -0.64 -9.40 -11.19
C PHE A 44 -1.76 -10.10 -10.42
N THR A 45 -1.37 -10.94 -9.48
CA THR A 45 -2.26 -11.66 -8.56
C THR A 45 -2.39 -10.89 -7.25
N SER A 46 -3.53 -11.07 -6.57
CA SER A 46 -3.75 -10.55 -5.22
C SER A 46 -4.03 -11.71 -4.28
N LEU A 47 -3.28 -11.82 -3.21
CA LEU A 47 -3.53 -12.75 -2.10
C LEU A 47 -4.14 -11.99 -0.94
N TYR A 48 -5.11 -12.61 -0.28
CA TYR A 48 -5.90 -12.03 0.81
C TYR A 48 -5.67 -12.85 2.08
N PHE A 49 -5.23 -12.20 3.14
CA PHE A 49 -4.97 -12.81 4.43
C PHE A 49 -5.88 -12.20 5.48
N MET A 50 -6.65 -13.04 6.15
CA MET A 50 -7.61 -12.64 7.18
C MET A 50 -7.08 -13.01 8.57
N ASN A 51 -7.54 -12.29 9.59
CA ASN A 51 -7.25 -12.60 11.01
C ASN A 51 -5.74 -12.64 11.35
N VAL A 52 -4.94 -11.84 10.68
CA VAL A 52 -3.52 -11.68 11.00
C VAL A 52 -3.41 -10.95 12.34
N LYS A 53 -2.67 -11.54 13.29
CA LYS A 53 -2.45 -10.98 14.62
C LYS A 53 -0.98 -10.70 14.82
N MET A 54 -0.60 -9.45 14.79
CA MET A 54 0.78 -8.99 14.94
C MET A 54 0.79 -7.62 15.63
N THR A 55 1.90 -7.30 16.26
CA THR A 55 2.17 -5.92 16.69
C THR A 55 2.49 -5.05 15.48
N GLU A 56 2.41 -3.71 15.63
CA GLU A 56 2.80 -2.80 14.54
C GLU A 56 4.25 -3.03 14.07
N LYS A 57 5.14 -3.28 15.03
CA LYS A 57 6.56 -3.56 14.75
C LYS A 57 6.72 -4.85 13.93
N GLU A 58 6.06 -5.92 14.34
CA GLU A 58 6.11 -7.20 13.61
C GLU A 58 5.53 -7.08 12.21
N LEU A 59 4.42 -6.32 12.05
CA LEU A 59 3.81 -6.08 10.75
C LEU A 59 4.75 -5.31 9.82
N ARG A 60 5.47 -4.31 10.34
CA ARG A 60 6.48 -3.56 9.58
C ARG A 60 7.61 -4.47 9.12
N GLU A 61 8.19 -5.26 10.05
CA GLU A 61 9.27 -6.21 9.75
C GLU A 61 8.82 -7.29 8.74
N ALA A 62 7.59 -7.79 8.87
CA ALA A 62 7.02 -8.73 7.91
C ALA A 62 6.86 -8.10 6.52
N ALA A 63 6.35 -6.87 6.45
CA ALA A 63 6.19 -6.15 5.19
C ALA A 63 7.54 -5.90 4.49
N GLU A 64 8.57 -5.49 5.23
CA GLU A 64 9.93 -5.32 4.71
C GLU A 64 10.49 -6.62 4.11
N LYS A 65 10.32 -7.74 4.83
CA LYS A 65 10.77 -9.06 4.36
C LYS A 65 10.00 -9.50 3.13
N ILE A 66 8.67 -9.44 3.15
CA ILE A 66 7.82 -9.87 2.04
C ILE A 66 8.13 -9.06 0.76
N LEU A 67 8.35 -7.75 0.89
CA LEU A 67 8.66 -6.88 -0.26
C LEU A 67 10.08 -7.07 -0.81
N SER A 68 11.01 -7.58 0.01
CA SER A 68 12.43 -7.73 -0.36
C SER A 68 12.83 -9.15 -0.73
N ASP A 69 12.14 -10.16 -0.20
CA ASP A 69 12.48 -11.57 -0.41
C ASP A 69 11.94 -12.10 -1.74
N PRO A 70 12.83 -12.47 -2.70
CA PRO A 70 12.41 -13.02 -3.98
C PRO A 70 11.67 -14.37 -3.86
N GLU A 71 11.82 -15.09 -2.74
CA GLU A 71 11.06 -16.33 -2.50
C GLU A 71 9.56 -16.06 -2.24
N CYS A 72 9.16 -14.82 -1.98
CA CYS A 72 7.76 -14.42 -1.91
C CYS A 72 7.12 -14.18 -3.29
N GLY A 73 7.92 -14.20 -4.35
CA GLY A 73 7.56 -13.74 -5.68
C GLY A 73 7.88 -12.26 -5.88
N ARG A 74 7.37 -11.68 -6.94
CA ARG A 74 7.57 -10.27 -7.24
C ARG A 74 6.48 -9.41 -6.61
N VAL A 75 6.63 -9.14 -5.32
CA VAL A 75 5.65 -8.33 -4.58
C VAL A 75 5.79 -6.84 -4.94
N PHE A 76 4.69 -6.21 -5.35
CA PHE A 76 4.63 -4.78 -5.70
C PHE A 76 4.16 -3.94 -4.54
N ARG A 77 3.12 -4.43 -3.83
CA ARG A 77 2.44 -3.68 -2.80
C ARG A 77 1.81 -4.60 -1.76
N MET A 78 1.83 -4.15 -0.53
CA MET A 78 0.98 -4.68 0.52
C MET A 78 0.05 -3.57 1.01
N LYS A 79 -1.21 -3.91 1.22
CA LYS A 79 -2.20 -2.98 1.76
C LYS A 79 -3.18 -3.74 2.65
N GLY A 80 -3.67 -3.09 3.69
CA GLY A 80 -4.74 -3.67 4.47
C GLY A 80 -4.91 -3.05 5.83
N PHE A 81 -5.73 -3.69 6.64
CA PHE A 81 -6.10 -3.22 7.96
C PHE A 81 -5.99 -4.37 8.95
N MET A 82 -5.57 -4.06 10.16
CA MET A 82 -5.41 -5.01 11.23
C MET A 82 -5.76 -4.38 12.56
N ARG A 83 -6.21 -5.19 13.51
CA ARG A 83 -6.31 -4.77 14.90
C ARG A 83 -4.99 -4.99 15.60
N VAL A 84 -4.60 -4.00 16.40
CA VAL A 84 -3.51 -4.13 17.35
C VAL A 84 -4.10 -4.12 18.74
N ASP A 85 -3.85 -5.16 19.52
CA ASP A 85 -4.20 -5.19 20.93
C ASP A 85 -3.16 -4.36 21.71
N SER A 86 -3.63 -3.41 22.50
CA SER A 86 -2.78 -2.50 23.29
C SER A 86 -2.12 -3.16 24.51
N ASP A 87 -2.28 -4.47 24.67
CA ASP A 87 -1.78 -5.21 25.84
C ASP A 87 -0.32 -5.72 25.71
N SER A 88 0.41 -5.33 24.68
CA SER A 88 1.85 -5.57 24.65
C SER A 88 2.56 -4.54 25.53
N GLU A 89 2.98 -4.97 26.72
CA GLU A 89 3.81 -4.22 27.70
C GLU A 89 5.21 -3.81 27.16
N ASP A 90 5.40 -3.78 25.87
CA ASP A 90 6.62 -3.22 25.29
C ASP A 90 6.46 -1.72 25.11
N GLY A 91 7.04 -0.98 26.04
CA GLY A 91 7.09 0.48 26.09
C GLY A 91 7.79 1.15 24.90
N SER A 92 7.63 0.63 23.69
CA SER A 92 8.11 1.23 22.46
C SER A 92 7.05 2.16 21.87
N GLY A 93 6.97 3.35 22.45
CA GLY A 93 6.75 4.58 21.73
C GLY A 93 5.58 4.70 20.79
N LEU A 94 4.38 4.23 21.13
CA LEU A 94 3.17 4.81 20.55
C LEU A 94 3.06 6.24 21.07
N SER A 95 3.15 7.22 20.18
CA SER A 95 3.15 8.63 20.55
C SER A 95 1.92 8.96 21.40
N SER A 96 2.07 9.89 22.33
CA SER A 96 1.05 10.32 23.29
C SER A 96 -0.29 10.78 22.70
N ALA A 97 -0.41 10.87 21.38
CA ALA A 97 -1.66 11.16 20.67
C ALA A 97 -2.65 9.97 20.68
N TRP A 98 -2.22 8.77 21.12
CA TRP A 98 -2.99 7.55 21.09
C TRP A 98 -3.67 7.19 22.42
N ALA A 99 -3.32 7.88 23.49
CA ALA A 99 -3.74 7.53 24.86
C ALA A 99 -5.23 7.77 25.14
N GLU A 100 -5.96 8.43 24.26
CA GLU A 100 -7.37 8.80 24.47
C GLU A 100 -8.39 7.96 23.70
N CYS A 101 -7.96 7.05 22.83
CA CYS A 101 -8.89 6.23 22.05
C CYS A 101 -8.91 4.78 22.54
N ASP A 102 -10.11 4.21 22.65
CA ASP A 102 -10.48 2.87 23.11
C ASP A 102 -9.40 1.78 22.84
N ARG A 103 -9.16 0.90 23.80
CA ARG A 103 -8.09 -0.12 23.89
C ARG A 103 -7.94 -1.08 22.70
N ARG A 104 -8.73 -0.92 21.65
CA ARG A 104 -8.65 -1.70 20.41
C ARG A 104 -8.47 -0.78 19.24
N GLN A 105 -7.25 -0.72 18.74
CA GLN A 105 -6.91 0.21 17.70
C GLN A 105 -6.76 -0.48 16.35
N TRP A 106 -7.37 0.10 15.33
CA TRP A 106 -7.14 -0.29 13.97
C TRP A 106 -5.92 0.43 13.40
N ILE A 107 -5.14 -0.29 12.63
CA ILE A 107 -4.06 0.28 11.82
C ILE A 107 -4.27 -0.04 10.36
N GLU A 108 -3.91 0.89 9.50
CA GLU A 108 -3.81 0.71 8.06
C GLU A 108 -2.34 0.54 7.68
N LEU A 109 -2.03 -0.55 6.97
CA LEU A 109 -0.76 -0.74 6.28
C LEU A 109 -0.90 -0.31 4.83
N ASN A 110 0.06 0.45 4.32
CA ASN A 110 0.28 0.66 2.91
C ASN A 110 1.79 0.61 2.66
N ALA A 111 2.25 -0.42 1.97
CA ALA A 111 3.66 -0.71 1.81
C ALA A 111 4.01 -1.02 0.36
N THR A 112 5.09 -0.43 -0.10
CA THR A 112 5.78 -0.69 -1.36
C THR A 112 7.28 -0.85 -1.09
N LYS A 113 8.08 -1.21 -2.10
CA LYS A 113 9.55 -1.28 -1.95
C LYS A 113 10.18 0.05 -1.53
N ASN A 114 9.53 1.17 -1.81
CA ASN A 114 10.08 2.50 -1.56
C ASN A 114 9.60 3.12 -0.25
N GLU A 115 8.44 2.69 0.25
CA GLU A 115 7.82 3.31 1.41
C GLU A 115 6.91 2.31 2.14
N ILE A 116 6.98 2.31 3.47
CA ILE A 116 6.08 1.57 4.35
C ILE A 116 5.43 2.57 5.30
N THR A 117 4.13 2.73 5.14
CA THR A 117 3.32 3.61 5.97
C THR A 117 2.35 2.77 6.80
N ILE A 118 2.34 2.99 8.11
CA ILE A 118 1.35 2.44 9.03
C ILE A 118 0.67 3.62 9.71
N ARG A 119 -0.66 3.67 9.65
CA ARG A 119 -1.45 4.77 10.20
C ARG A 119 -2.61 4.25 11.03
N PRO A 120 -2.97 4.96 12.11
CA PRO A 120 -4.13 4.64 12.91
C PRO A 120 -5.43 4.90 12.17
N LEU A 121 -6.44 4.08 12.47
CA LEU A 121 -7.82 4.26 12.01
C LEU A 121 -8.80 4.01 13.14
N HIS A 122 -9.98 4.63 13.04
CA HIS A 122 -11.07 4.40 13.99
C HIS A 122 -11.84 3.11 13.68
N VAL A 123 -11.95 2.75 12.42
CA VAL A 123 -12.71 1.58 11.95
C VAL A 123 -11.95 0.92 10.79
N GLY A 124 -11.88 -0.40 10.77
CA GLY A 124 -11.25 -1.17 9.70
C GLY A 124 -11.91 -2.55 9.55
N GLN A 125 -11.41 -3.32 8.60
CA GLN A 125 -11.75 -4.71 8.36
C GLN A 125 -10.47 -5.53 8.39
N GLU A 126 -10.46 -6.64 9.15
CA GLU A 126 -9.25 -7.49 9.25
C GLU A 126 -8.94 -8.16 7.92
N VAL A 127 -8.13 -7.52 7.12
CA VAL A 127 -7.65 -8.04 5.84
C VAL A 127 -6.31 -7.41 5.48
N LEU A 128 -5.33 -8.25 5.12
CA LEU A 128 -4.11 -7.84 4.46
C LEU A 128 -4.12 -8.38 3.03
N ILE A 129 -3.75 -7.54 2.07
CA ILE A 129 -3.71 -7.85 0.65
C ILE A 129 -2.27 -7.71 0.19
N VAL A 130 -1.75 -8.75 -0.43
CA VAL A 130 -0.43 -8.76 -1.08
C VAL A 130 -0.64 -8.84 -2.57
N ILE A 131 -0.08 -7.89 -3.32
CA ILE A 131 -0.26 -7.73 -4.76
C ILE A 131 1.08 -7.89 -5.45
N GLY A 132 1.14 -8.73 -6.47
CA GLY A 132 2.38 -9.00 -7.20
C GLY A 132 2.22 -10.06 -8.30
N GLU A 133 3.35 -10.46 -8.85
CA GLU A 133 3.45 -11.55 -9.82
C GLU A 133 4.11 -12.75 -9.17
N GLU A 134 3.74 -13.95 -9.60
CA GLU A 134 4.32 -15.22 -9.14
C GLU A 134 4.37 -15.33 -7.60
N LEU A 135 3.30 -14.92 -6.92
CA LEU A 135 3.25 -14.88 -5.46
C LEU A 135 3.27 -16.28 -4.85
N HIS A 136 4.16 -16.51 -3.89
CA HIS A 136 4.27 -17.75 -3.14
C HIS A 136 3.57 -17.62 -1.78
N GLU A 137 2.31 -18.04 -1.74
CA GLU A 137 1.41 -17.86 -0.60
C GLU A 137 1.99 -18.43 0.71
N GLU A 138 2.53 -19.65 0.69
CA GLU A 138 3.06 -20.31 1.89
C GLU A 138 4.27 -19.58 2.47
N LYS A 139 5.12 -19.01 1.62
CA LYS A 139 6.25 -18.20 2.07
C LYS A 139 5.78 -16.90 2.71
N ILE A 140 4.80 -16.25 2.11
CA ILE A 140 4.21 -15.03 2.65
C ILE A 140 3.53 -15.31 3.99
N LYS A 141 2.75 -16.40 4.11
CA LYS A 141 2.14 -16.84 5.38
C LYS A 141 3.19 -17.03 6.48
N SER A 142 4.34 -17.59 6.15
CA SER A 142 5.41 -17.80 7.13
C SER A 142 5.90 -16.50 7.78
N TYR A 143 5.96 -15.42 7.03
CA TYR A 143 6.29 -14.09 7.55
C TYR A 143 5.13 -13.44 8.32
N LEU A 144 3.89 -13.72 7.91
CA LEU A 144 2.68 -13.25 8.59
C LEU A 144 2.32 -14.11 9.82
N LYS A 145 3.06 -15.18 10.10
CA LYS A 145 2.88 -16.10 11.23
C LYS A 145 1.48 -16.76 11.27
N ILE A 146 0.93 -17.11 10.10
CA ILE A 146 -0.39 -17.73 9.92
C ILE A 146 -0.30 -18.99 9.07
#